data_35b929f2539903fec47b7bb0d1bac261
#
_entry.id   35b929f2539903fec47b7bb0d1bac261
#
_cell.length_a   1.000
_cell.length_b   1.000
_cell.length_c   1.000
_cell.angle_alpha   90.00
_cell.angle_beta   90.00
_cell.angle_gamma   90.00
#
_symmetry.space_group_name_H-M   'P 1'
#
loop_
_entity.id
_entity.type
_entity.pdbx_description
1 polymer ?
#
loop_
_entity_poly.entity_id
_entity_poly.type
_entity_poly.pdbx_seq_one_letter_code
_entity_poly.pdbx_strand_id
1 'polypeptide(L)'
;MNMPPIVSPQEWQAALDELLVKEKELTRARDALAARRRRMPRLAVDKDYAFDGPDGPVRLLDLFEGRRQLVVYRFFYDPDVAGWPEKGCPGCSFVADQVAHLAHLNARDTTLVFVSRAPQVNIERLKARMGWEIPWYTLTDDFDADFGVGEWHGTNAFLRDGEQIFRTYFINSRGDEAMGSTWSYLDITALGRQEEWEDSPEGYPQTPPYAWWSRHDEYGEATVPEAALSDAGASQGG
;
A
#
# COMPACT_ATOMS: atom_id res chain seq x y z
N MET A 1 10.97 -23.73 17.08
CA MET A 1 11.40 -22.89 15.92
C MET A 1 12.71 -23.44 15.39
N ASN A 2 12.77 -23.87 14.13
CA ASN A 2 13.98 -24.40 13.52
C ASN A 2 14.81 -23.25 12.92
N MET A 3 15.63 -22.60 13.74
CA MET A 3 16.44 -21.44 13.34
C MET A 3 17.55 -21.87 12.36
N PRO A 4 17.91 -21.02 11.38
CA PRO A 4 19.08 -21.23 10.54
C PRO A 4 20.38 -21.41 11.38
N PRO A 5 21.39 -22.13 10.87
CA PRO A 5 22.61 -22.42 11.61
C PRO A 5 23.43 -21.16 11.90
N ILE A 6 24.12 -21.15 13.03
CA ILE A 6 25.16 -20.15 13.32
C ILE A 6 26.43 -20.58 12.56
N VAL A 7 26.97 -19.67 11.76
CA VAL A 7 28.12 -19.92 10.89
C VAL A 7 29.23 -18.89 11.12
N SER A 8 30.40 -19.10 10.53
CA SER A 8 31.48 -18.12 10.55
C SER A 8 31.15 -16.86 9.75
N PRO A 9 31.80 -15.72 9.99
CA PRO A 9 31.63 -14.50 9.18
C PRO A 9 31.88 -14.71 7.69
N GLN A 10 32.81 -15.58 7.32
CA GLN A 10 33.11 -15.89 5.92
C GLN A 10 32.00 -16.68 5.25
N GLU A 11 31.42 -17.68 5.93
CA GLU A 11 30.29 -18.45 5.42
C GLU A 11 29.03 -17.59 5.32
N TRP A 12 28.80 -16.71 6.29
CA TRP A 12 27.70 -15.75 6.25
C TRP A 12 27.82 -14.79 5.05
N GLN A 13 29.04 -14.24 4.82
CA GLN A 13 29.28 -13.35 3.69
C GLN A 13 29.08 -14.08 2.35
N ALA A 14 29.52 -15.32 2.23
CA ALA A 14 29.29 -16.09 1.01
C ALA A 14 27.81 -16.31 0.72
N ALA A 15 27.00 -16.63 1.74
CA ALA A 15 25.56 -16.75 1.59
C ALA A 15 24.90 -15.41 1.21
N LEU A 16 25.32 -14.30 1.80
CA LEU A 16 24.85 -12.96 1.43
C LEU A 16 25.20 -12.61 -0.03
N ASP A 17 26.40 -12.94 -0.49
CA ASP A 17 26.83 -12.67 -1.85
C ASP A 17 25.98 -13.44 -2.89
N GLU A 18 25.60 -14.70 -2.57
CA GLU A 18 24.68 -15.49 -3.40
C GLU A 18 23.27 -14.84 -3.45
N LEU A 19 22.74 -14.39 -2.30
CA LEU A 19 21.46 -13.71 -2.23
C LEU A 19 21.47 -12.40 -3.02
N LEU A 20 22.55 -11.63 -2.93
CA LEU A 20 22.73 -10.36 -3.63
C LEU A 20 22.65 -10.52 -5.17
N VAL A 21 23.06 -11.67 -5.70
CA VAL A 21 22.87 -11.97 -7.14
C VAL A 21 21.39 -11.99 -7.50
N LYS A 22 20.56 -12.62 -6.66
CA LYS A 22 19.11 -12.72 -6.86
C LYS A 22 18.40 -11.36 -6.69
N GLU A 23 18.83 -10.57 -5.72
CA GLU A 23 18.32 -9.20 -5.52
C GLU A 23 18.60 -8.30 -6.73
N LYS A 24 19.80 -8.42 -7.33
CA LYS A 24 20.14 -7.71 -8.57
C LYS A 24 19.29 -8.16 -9.76
N GLU A 25 19.00 -9.46 -9.88
CA GLU A 25 18.09 -9.99 -10.90
C GLU A 25 16.68 -9.41 -10.72
N LEU A 26 16.16 -9.39 -9.50
CA LEU A 26 14.85 -8.81 -9.17
C LEU A 26 14.78 -7.30 -9.48
N THR A 27 15.82 -6.55 -9.14
CA THR A 27 15.92 -5.12 -9.47
C THR A 27 15.81 -4.88 -10.98
N ARG A 28 16.56 -5.65 -11.78
CA ARG A 28 16.49 -5.56 -13.25
C ARG A 28 15.12 -5.96 -13.80
N ALA A 29 14.48 -6.97 -13.21
CA ALA A 29 13.14 -7.39 -13.59
C ALA A 29 12.10 -6.30 -13.29
N ARG A 30 12.19 -5.64 -12.13
CA ARG A 30 11.35 -4.46 -11.78
C ARG A 30 11.52 -3.32 -12.77
N ASP A 31 12.76 -2.99 -13.15
CA ASP A 31 13.05 -1.95 -14.15
C ASP A 31 12.46 -2.29 -15.52
N ALA A 32 12.60 -3.55 -15.95
CA ALA A 32 12.02 -4.05 -17.19
C ALA A 32 10.48 -3.97 -17.17
N LEU A 33 9.85 -4.33 -16.06
CA LEU A 33 8.40 -4.22 -15.89
C LEU A 33 7.94 -2.75 -15.94
N ALA A 34 8.64 -1.85 -15.27
CA ALA A 34 8.35 -0.42 -15.31
C ALA A 34 8.49 0.14 -16.75
N ALA A 35 9.48 -0.33 -17.49
CA ALA A 35 9.66 0.03 -18.91
C ALA A 35 8.50 -0.49 -19.79
N ARG A 36 7.95 -1.68 -19.49
CA ARG A 36 6.77 -2.22 -20.17
C ARG A 36 5.51 -1.39 -19.88
N ARG A 37 5.28 -1.00 -18.60
CA ARG A 37 4.16 -0.15 -18.19
C ARG A 37 4.16 1.18 -18.96
N ARG A 38 5.33 1.82 -19.13
CA ARG A 38 5.46 3.07 -19.92
C ARG A 38 5.15 2.91 -21.41
N ARG A 39 5.10 1.67 -21.92
CA ARG A 39 4.75 1.36 -23.32
C ARG A 39 3.35 0.81 -23.51
N MET A 40 2.60 0.66 -22.42
CA MET A 40 1.19 0.26 -22.52
C MET A 40 0.37 1.29 -23.31
N PRO A 41 -0.62 0.84 -24.11
CA PRO A 41 -1.57 1.74 -24.72
C PRO A 41 -2.34 2.52 -23.66
N ARG A 42 -2.72 3.75 -23.99
CA ARG A 42 -3.56 4.61 -23.16
C ARG A 42 -5.03 4.41 -23.51
N LEU A 43 -5.90 4.47 -22.50
CA LEU A 43 -7.35 4.47 -22.68
C LEU A 43 -7.86 5.90 -22.47
N ALA A 44 -8.52 6.47 -23.48
CA ALA A 44 -9.15 7.79 -23.35
C ALA A 44 -10.28 7.74 -22.31
N VAL A 45 -10.39 8.80 -21.52
CA VAL A 45 -11.44 9.01 -20.52
C VAL A 45 -12.32 10.13 -21.04
N ASP A 46 -13.46 9.76 -21.64
CA ASP A 46 -14.38 10.71 -22.30
C ASP A 46 -15.51 11.17 -21.37
N LYS A 47 -15.75 10.47 -20.26
CA LYS A 47 -16.75 10.83 -19.25
C LYS A 47 -16.17 11.86 -18.28
N ASP A 48 -16.94 12.91 -18.01
CA ASP A 48 -16.61 13.90 -17.01
C ASP A 48 -17.07 13.39 -15.63
N TYR A 49 -16.09 13.04 -14.78
CA TYR A 49 -16.31 12.55 -13.42
C TYR A 49 -16.28 13.69 -12.41
N ALA A 50 -17.23 13.66 -11.47
CA ALA A 50 -17.38 14.62 -10.41
C ALA A 50 -17.06 14.01 -9.03
N PHE A 51 -16.49 14.82 -8.16
CA PHE A 51 -16.15 14.48 -6.79
C PHE A 51 -16.52 15.64 -5.87
N ASP A 52 -16.77 15.36 -4.60
CA ASP A 52 -16.81 16.40 -3.58
C ASP A 52 -15.47 16.48 -2.86
N GLY A 53 -14.87 17.66 -2.83
CA GLY A 53 -13.67 17.96 -2.08
C GLY A 53 -13.98 18.78 -0.83
N PRO A 54 -12.96 19.11 -0.01
CA PRO A 54 -13.13 19.91 1.20
C PRO A 54 -13.68 21.32 0.92
N ASP A 55 -13.38 21.88 -0.27
CA ASP A 55 -13.79 23.22 -0.69
C ASP A 55 -15.00 23.18 -1.66
N GLY A 56 -15.61 22.03 -1.89
CA GLY A 56 -16.76 21.85 -2.76
C GLY A 56 -16.51 20.91 -3.95
N PRO A 57 -17.44 20.88 -4.92
CA PRO A 57 -17.36 19.98 -6.06
C PRO A 57 -16.16 20.27 -6.97
N VAL A 58 -15.51 19.20 -7.42
CA VAL A 58 -14.37 19.22 -8.35
C VAL A 58 -14.53 18.14 -9.42
N ARG A 59 -13.86 18.30 -10.56
CA ARG A 59 -13.85 17.31 -11.64
C ARG A 59 -12.56 16.51 -11.63
N LEU A 60 -12.53 15.38 -12.35
CA LEU A 60 -11.33 14.55 -12.48
C LEU A 60 -10.10 15.36 -12.94
N LEU A 61 -10.30 16.33 -13.85
CA LEU A 61 -9.20 17.21 -14.32
C LEU A 61 -8.60 18.06 -13.19
N ASP A 62 -9.42 18.50 -12.25
CA ASP A 62 -9.00 19.36 -11.15
C ASP A 62 -8.10 18.58 -10.15
N LEU A 63 -8.31 17.25 -10.01
CA LEU A 63 -7.50 16.38 -9.15
C LEU A 63 -6.03 16.31 -9.56
N PHE A 64 -5.71 16.66 -10.80
CA PHE A 64 -4.31 16.76 -11.27
C PHE A 64 -3.56 17.95 -10.64
N GLU A 65 -4.26 18.92 -10.05
CA GLU A 65 -3.65 20.12 -9.46
C GLU A 65 -2.64 20.82 -10.40
N GLY A 66 -2.96 20.84 -11.70
CA GLY A 66 -2.10 21.43 -12.73
C GLY A 66 -0.99 20.50 -13.24
N ARG A 67 -0.72 19.37 -12.58
CA ARG A 67 0.31 18.39 -13.00
C ARG A 67 -0.18 17.50 -14.14
N ARG A 68 0.75 16.85 -14.85
CA ARG A 68 0.38 15.97 -15.98
C ARG A 68 0.00 14.57 -15.57
N GLN A 69 0.40 14.10 -14.40
CA GLN A 69 0.16 12.74 -13.94
C GLN A 69 -0.66 12.73 -12.67
N LEU A 70 -1.57 11.76 -12.57
CA LEU A 70 -2.41 11.57 -11.41
C LEU A 70 -2.42 10.09 -11.01
N VAL A 71 -2.23 9.83 -9.74
CA VAL A 71 -2.44 8.52 -9.10
C VAL A 71 -3.66 8.65 -8.20
N VAL A 72 -4.66 7.79 -8.41
CA VAL A 72 -5.89 7.76 -7.62
C VAL A 72 -5.98 6.42 -6.91
N TYR A 73 -5.95 6.45 -5.59
CA TYR A 73 -6.20 5.28 -4.74
C TYR A 73 -7.64 5.28 -4.26
N ARG A 74 -8.40 4.23 -4.60
CA ARG A 74 -9.74 4.02 -4.06
C ARG A 74 -9.61 3.37 -2.67
N PHE A 75 -9.93 4.13 -1.64
CA PHE A 75 -9.95 3.68 -0.26
C PHE A 75 -11.35 3.15 0.07
N PHE A 76 -11.44 1.93 0.62
CA PHE A 76 -12.72 1.35 1.03
C PHE A 76 -13.18 1.98 2.35
N TYR A 77 -14.08 2.97 2.23
CA TYR A 77 -14.64 3.71 3.35
C TYR A 77 -16.07 4.12 3.02
N ASP A 78 -17.02 3.34 3.48
CA ASP A 78 -18.46 3.47 3.27
C ASP A 78 -19.23 2.69 4.35
N PRO A 79 -20.57 2.67 4.36
CA PRO A 79 -21.38 2.00 5.37
C PRO A 79 -21.14 0.50 5.55
N ASP A 80 -20.56 -0.19 4.55
CA ASP A 80 -20.28 -1.63 4.61
C ASP A 80 -18.98 -1.94 5.37
N VAL A 81 -18.18 -0.92 5.71
CA VAL A 81 -16.95 -1.08 6.51
C VAL A 81 -17.30 -1.26 7.98
N ALA A 82 -16.75 -2.31 8.62
CA ALA A 82 -16.93 -2.54 10.05
C ALA A 82 -16.41 -1.34 10.87
N GLY A 83 -17.29 -0.79 11.71
CA GLY A 83 -17.02 0.37 12.54
C GLY A 83 -17.28 1.72 11.85
N TRP A 84 -17.96 1.71 10.68
CA TRP A 84 -18.48 2.93 10.09
C TRP A 84 -19.34 3.75 11.07
N PRO A 85 -19.31 5.08 11.11
CA PRO A 85 -18.47 5.97 10.28
C PRO A 85 -17.12 6.34 10.93
N GLU A 86 -16.76 5.83 12.09
CA GLU A 86 -15.54 6.19 12.82
C GLU A 86 -14.28 5.50 12.27
N LYS A 87 -14.48 4.43 11.47
CA LYS A 87 -13.40 3.57 10.99
C LYS A 87 -13.51 3.32 9.49
N GLY A 88 -12.40 3.47 8.77
CA GLY A 88 -12.20 2.98 7.41
C GLY A 88 -11.63 1.55 7.42
N CYS A 89 -11.52 0.92 6.24
CA CYS A 89 -10.90 -0.40 6.07
C CYS A 89 -9.48 -0.44 6.68
N PRO A 90 -9.15 -1.45 7.50
CA PRO A 90 -7.81 -1.56 8.12
C PRO A 90 -6.68 -1.65 7.08
N GLY A 91 -6.84 -2.47 6.03
CA GLY A 91 -5.85 -2.62 4.97
C GLY A 91 -5.62 -1.33 4.20
N CYS A 92 -6.69 -0.58 3.87
CA CYS A 92 -6.55 0.73 3.24
C CYS A 92 -5.89 1.75 4.18
N SER A 93 -6.17 1.70 5.49
CA SER A 93 -5.50 2.53 6.48
C SER A 93 -4.01 2.20 6.57
N PHE A 94 -3.66 0.92 6.52
CA PHE A 94 -2.29 0.46 6.45
C PHE A 94 -1.55 0.98 5.20
N VAL A 95 -2.21 1.04 4.05
CA VAL A 95 -1.66 1.66 2.83
C VAL A 95 -1.48 3.17 3.02
N ALA A 96 -2.47 3.86 3.61
CA ALA A 96 -2.40 5.30 3.83
C ALA A 96 -1.22 5.71 4.74
N ASP A 97 -0.94 4.93 5.78
CA ASP A 97 0.18 5.14 6.70
C ASP A 97 1.56 5.04 6.00
N GLN A 98 1.63 4.41 4.83
CA GLN A 98 2.87 4.21 4.08
C GLN A 98 3.07 5.20 2.94
N VAL A 99 2.15 6.16 2.75
CA VAL A 99 2.30 7.18 1.72
C VAL A 99 3.46 8.11 2.10
N ALA A 100 4.48 8.14 1.24
CA ALA A 100 5.62 9.04 1.40
C ALA A 100 5.20 10.51 1.25
N HIS A 101 6.04 11.44 1.72
CA HIS A 101 5.79 12.87 1.57
C HIS A 101 5.53 13.25 0.11
N LEU A 102 4.38 13.84 -0.17
CA LEU A 102 3.86 14.07 -1.52
C LEU A 102 4.75 14.97 -2.39
N ALA A 103 5.58 15.84 -1.78
CA ALA A 103 6.51 16.69 -2.51
C ALA A 103 7.45 15.90 -3.46
N HIS A 104 7.78 14.64 -3.14
CA HIS A 104 8.60 13.80 -4.00
C HIS A 104 7.87 13.43 -5.31
N LEU A 105 6.58 13.12 -5.23
CA LEU A 105 5.74 12.87 -6.41
C LEU A 105 5.49 14.18 -7.18
N ASN A 106 5.15 15.25 -6.47
CA ASN A 106 4.88 16.55 -7.04
C ASN A 106 6.08 17.08 -7.85
N ALA A 107 7.31 16.88 -7.36
CA ALA A 107 8.55 17.23 -8.07
C ALA A 107 8.75 16.42 -9.38
N ARG A 108 7.96 15.35 -9.56
CA ARG A 108 7.91 14.54 -10.79
C ARG A 108 6.61 14.72 -11.57
N ASP A 109 5.98 15.87 -11.42
CA ASP A 109 4.78 16.24 -12.16
C ASP A 109 3.63 15.23 -11.96
N THR A 110 3.51 14.73 -10.72
CA THR A 110 2.57 13.67 -10.34
C THR A 110 1.82 14.09 -9.07
N THR A 111 0.49 14.04 -9.12
CA THR A 111 -0.40 14.18 -7.96
C THR A 111 -0.83 12.80 -7.49
N LEU A 112 -0.94 12.61 -6.19
CA LEU A 112 -1.57 11.43 -5.59
C LEU A 112 -2.74 11.90 -4.76
N VAL A 113 -3.90 11.29 -4.98
CA VAL A 113 -5.13 11.55 -4.21
C VAL A 113 -5.78 10.24 -3.81
N PHE A 114 -6.55 10.29 -2.73
CA PHE A 114 -7.46 9.24 -2.34
C PHE A 114 -8.89 9.58 -2.73
N VAL A 115 -9.70 8.56 -3.01
CA VAL A 115 -11.14 8.70 -3.24
C VAL A 115 -11.89 7.61 -2.48
N SER A 116 -13.10 7.91 -2.00
CA SER A 116 -13.98 6.94 -1.34
C SER A 116 -15.44 7.38 -1.43
N ARG A 117 -16.36 6.49 -1.04
CA ARG A 117 -17.79 6.81 -0.95
C ARG A 117 -18.16 7.61 0.31
N ALA A 118 -17.24 7.73 1.26
CA ALA A 118 -17.50 8.46 2.50
C ALA A 118 -17.74 9.96 2.25
N PRO A 119 -18.71 10.59 2.96
CA PRO A 119 -18.87 12.04 2.95
C PRO A 119 -17.63 12.77 3.48
N GLN A 120 -17.35 13.98 2.98
CA GLN A 120 -16.18 14.77 3.37
C GLN A 120 -16.05 14.95 4.89
N VAL A 121 -17.16 15.14 5.62
CA VAL A 121 -17.14 15.27 7.09
C VAL A 121 -16.54 14.04 7.78
N ASN A 122 -16.77 12.84 7.24
CA ASN A 122 -16.23 11.59 7.78
C ASN A 122 -14.76 11.43 7.37
N ILE A 123 -14.42 11.77 6.12
CA ILE A 123 -13.05 11.75 5.61
C ILE A 123 -12.16 12.65 6.47
N GLU A 124 -12.55 13.90 6.69
CA GLU A 124 -11.75 14.85 7.48
C GLU A 124 -11.60 14.41 8.95
N ARG A 125 -12.64 13.81 9.54
CA ARG A 125 -12.55 13.25 10.88
C ARG A 125 -11.54 12.09 10.94
N LEU A 126 -11.59 11.16 9.97
CA LEU A 126 -10.65 10.05 9.92
C LEU A 126 -9.22 10.54 9.66
N LYS A 127 -9.02 11.46 8.72
CA LYS A 127 -7.72 12.09 8.46
C LYS A 127 -7.14 12.74 9.73
N ALA A 128 -7.94 13.52 10.44
CA ALA A 128 -7.51 14.18 11.69
C ALA A 128 -7.12 13.18 12.77
N ARG A 129 -7.89 12.09 12.94
CA ARG A 129 -7.58 11.00 13.87
C ARG A 129 -6.25 10.32 13.53
N MET A 130 -6.02 10.02 12.24
CA MET A 130 -4.87 9.26 11.76
C MET A 130 -3.65 10.15 11.41
N GLY A 131 -3.77 11.47 11.49
CA GLY A 131 -2.69 12.39 11.15
C GLY A 131 -2.34 12.41 9.64
N TRP A 132 -3.30 12.10 8.76
CA TRP A 132 -3.06 12.07 7.32
C TRP A 132 -3.30 13.42 6.66
N GLU A 133 -2.37 13.83 5.81
CA GLU A 133 -2.45 15.05 5.00
C GLU A 133 -2.78 14.78 3.53
N ILE A 134 -3.06 13.54 3.16
CA ILE A 134 -3.32 13.12 1.78
C ILE A 134 -4.59 13.80 1.27
N PRO A 135 -4.58 14.42 0.07
CA PRO A 135 -5.80 14.91 -0.57
C PRO A 135 -6.79 13.77 -0.77
N TRP A 136 -8.04 13.95 -0.32
CA TRP A 136 -9.02 12.89 -0.34
C TRP A 136 -10.40 13.42 -0.69
N TYR A 137 -11.06 12.80 -1.66
CA TYR A 137 -12.30 13.25 -2.26
C TYR A 137 -13.41 12.20 -2.13
N THR A 138 -14.64 12.67 -2.02
CA THR A 138 -15.84 11.83 -2.04
C THR A 138 -16.25 11.52 -3.47
N LEU A 139 -16.45 10.25 -3.78
CA LEU A 139 -17.03 9.79 -5.05
C LEU A 139 -18.52 10.14 -5.10
N THR A 140 -18.94 10.86 -6.11
CA THR A 140 -20.35 11.25 -6.30
C THR A 140 -21.01 10.54 -7.47
N ASP A 141 -20.24 9.81 -8.29
CA ASP A 141 -20.69 9.04 -9.44
C ASP A 141 -20.09 7.62 -9.48
N ASP A 142 -20.03 7.00 -10.66
CA ASP A 142 -19.59 5.61 -10.86
C ASP A 142 -18.09 5.49 -11.18
N PHE A 143 -17.25 6.49 -10.85
CA PHE A 143 -15.83 6.46 -11.16
C PHE A 143 -15.13 5.18 -10.69
N ASP A 144 -15.38 4.73 -9.47
CA ASP A 144 -14.76 3.53 -8.93
C ASP A 144 -15.20 2.27 -9.70
N ALA A 145 -16.48 2.13 -10.03
CA ALA A 145 -17.01 1.02 -10.82
C ALA A 145 -16.47 1.03 -12.26
N ASP A 146 -16.48 2.18 -12.93
CA ASP A 146 -16.01 2.35 -14.31
C ASP A 146 -14.51 2.04 -14.45
N PHE A 147 -13.73 2.24 -13.37
CA PHE A 147 -12.30 1.94 -13.32
C PHE A 147 -11.95 0.63 -12.59
N GLY A 148 -12.92 -0.25 -12.39
CA GLY A 148 -12.71 -1.62 -11.92
C GLY A 148 -12.50 -1.75 -10.41
N VAL A 149 -12.98 -0.80 -9.62
CA VAL A 149 -12.89 -0.77 -8.14
C VAL A 149 -14.23 -0.46 -7.49
N GLY A 150 -15.31 -1.05 -7.96
CA GLY A 150 -16.66 -0.86 -7.38
C GLY A 150 -16.76 -1.29 -5.92
N GLU A 151 -15.98 -2.31 -5.55
CA GLU A 151 -15.81 -2.78 -4.18
C GLU A 151 -14.33 -2.77 -3.79
N TRP A 152 -14.02 -2.71 -2.49
CA TRP A 152 -12.66 -2.81 -1.95
C TRP A 152 -11.76 -1.63 -2.35
N HIS A 153 -10.54 -1.93 -2.81
CA HIS A 153 -9.50 -0.94 -3.10
C HIS A 153 -8.85 -1.16 -4.47
N GLY A 154 -8.14 -0.16 -4.94
CA GLY A 154 -7.32 -0.25 -6.14
C GLY A 154 -6.71 1.09 -6.50
N THR A 155 -5.62 1.03 -7.23
CA THR A 155 -4.85 2.20 -7.65
C THR A 155 -4.90 2.35 -9.16
N ASN A 156 -5.38 3.49 -9.62
CA ASN A 156 -5.38 3.89 -11.02
C ASN A 156 -4.33 4.97 -11.27
N ALA A 157 -3.69 4.93 -12.42
CA ALA A 157 -2.81 5.99 -12.89
C ALA A 157 -3.35 6.61 -14.16
N PHE A 158 -3.30 7.93 -14.22
CA PHE A 158 -3.77 8.74 -15.34
C PHE A 158 -2.68 9.70 -15.83
N LEU A 159 -2.80 10.07 -17.09
CA LEU A 159 -2.01 11.10 -17.75
C LEU A 159 -2.98 12.09 -18.40
N ARG A 160 -2.69 13.40 -18.32
CA ARG A 160 -3.41 14.39 -19.13
C ARG A 160 -2.52 15.02 -20.18
N ASP A 161 -3.15 15.35 -21.31
CA ASP A 161 -2.59 16.18 -22.37
C ASP A 161 -3.56 17.33 -22.65
N GLY A 162 -3.22 18.51 -22.16
CA GLY A 162 -4.21 19.59 -22.03
C GLY A 162 -5.36 19.19 -21.11
N GLU A 163 -6.58 19.20 -21.64
CA GLU A 163 -7.79 18.77 -20.92
C GLU A 163 -8.15 17.31 -21.17
N GLN A 164 -7.50 16.66 -22.13
CA GLN A 164 -7.76 15.24 -22.42
C GLN A 164 -7.06 14.34 -21.41
N ILE A 165 -7.83 13.42 -20.80
CA ILE A 165 -7.37 12.50 -19.78
C ILE A 165 -7.28 11.09 -20.36
N PHE A 166 -6.24 10.36 -19.95
CA PHE A 166 -6.01 8.97 -20.33
C PHE A 166 -5.73 8.12 -19.11
N ARG A 167 -6.40 6.97 -18.98
CA ARG A 167 -5.98 5.91 -18.06
C ARG A 167 -4.75 5.21 -18.61
N THR A 168 -3.70 5.08 -17.81
CA THR A 168 -2.42 4.49 -18.23
C THR A 168 -2.10 3.19 -17.51
N TYR A 169 -2.62 2.99 -16.29
CA TYR A 169 -2.34 1.78 -15.52
C TYR A 169 -3.40 1.55 -14.43
N PHE A 170 -3.52 0.29 -14.02
CA PHE A 170 -4.31 -0.15 -12.89
C PHE A 170 -3.60 -1.26 -12.13
N ILE A 171 -3.71 -1.25 -10.80
CA ILE A 171 -3.22 -2.30 -9.93
C ILE A 171 -4.13 -2.41 -8.71
N ASN A 172 -4.30 -3.62 -8.16
CA ASN A 172 -5.06 -3.87 -6.94
C ASN A 172 -4.53 -5.11 -6.22
N SER A 173 -5.21 -5.53 -5.16
CA SER A 173 -4.89 -6.69 -4.35
C SER A 173 -3.42 -6.67 -3.89
N ARG A 174 -2.72 -7.78 -3.87
CA ARG A 174 -1.30 -7.83 -3.50
C ARG A 174 -0.38 -6.98 -4.38
N GLY A 175 -0.83 -6.58 -5.56
CA GLY A 175 -0.07 -5.66 -6.41
C GLY A 175 0.18 -4.30 -5.76
N ASP A 176 -0.74 -3.81 -4.93
CA ASP A 176 -0.60 -2.54 -4.20
C ASP A 176 0.49 -2.59 -3.10
N GLU A 177 0.87 -3.78 -2.62
CA GLU A 177 1.96 -3.95 -1.63
C GLU A 177 3.30 -3.40 -2.15
N ALA A 178 3.50 -3.37 -3.47
CA ALA A 178 4.71 -2.81 -4.07
C ALA A 178 4.92 -1.31 -3.78
N MET A 179 3.89 -0.61 -3.29
CA MET A 179 3.93 0.81 -2.94
C MET A 179 4.11 1.04 -1.44
N GLY A 180 4.10 -0.02 -0.62
CA GLY A 180 4.22 0.07 0.82
C GLY A 180 5.60 -0.36 1.34
N SER A 181 6.20 0.47 2.20
CA SER A 181 7.52 0.20 2.80
C SER A 181 7.47 -0.85 3.90
N THR A 182 6.37 -0.98 4.64
CA THR A 182 6.25 -1.92 5.76
C THR A 182 6.46 -3.37 5.31
N TRP A 183 5.86 -3.77 4.20
CA TRP A 183 6.07 -5.11 3.65
C TRP A 183 7.53 -5.36 3.28
N SER A 184 8.18 -4.38 2.66
CA SER A 184 9.60 -4.47 2.30
C SER A 184 10.52 -4.57 3.52
N TYR A 185 10.19 -3.87 4.62
CA TYR A 185 10.94 -3.99 5.87
C TYR A 185 10.75 -5.36 6.52
N LEU A 186 9.55 -5.90 6.54
CA LEU A 186 9.29 -7.24 7.07
C LEU A 186 9.97 -8.32 6.25
N ASP A 187 9.95 -8.22 4.93
CA ASP A 187 10.56 -9.18 4.00
C ASP A 187 12.09 -9.33 4.18
N ILE A 188 12.77 -8.35 4.79
CA ILE A 188 14.21 -8.45 5.10
C ILE A 188 14.49 -8.89 6.54
N THR A 189 13.47 -9.14 7.35
CA THR A 189 13.63 -9.62 8.73
C THR A 189 13.69 -11.14 8.78
N ALA A 190 14.25 -11.68 9.86
CA ALA A 190 14.41 -13.12 10.02
C ALA A 190 13.09 -13.90 10.11
N LEU A 191 12.01 -13.25 10.55
CA LEU A 191 10.69 -13.88 10.69
C LEU A 191 9.74 -13.56 9.52
N GLY A 192 10.11 -12.65 8.62
CA GLY A 192 9.25 -12.22 7.52
C GLY A 192 7.98 -11.50 7.98
N ARG A 193 6.91 -11.65 7.25
CA ARG A 193 5.57 -11.10 7.56
C ARG A 193 4.77 -11.96 8.52
N GLN A 194 5.24 -13.18 8.78
CA GLN A 194 4.63 -14.17 9.67
C GLN A 194 3.23 -14.58 9.21
N GLU A 195 3.04 -14.74 7.90
CA GLU A 195 1.78 -15.15 7.29
C GLU A 195 1.88 -16.57 6.71
N GLU A 196 0.79 -17.35 6.75
CA GLU A 196 0.73 -18.78 6.38
C GLU A 196 1.13 -19.07 4.93
N TRP A 197 1.13 -18.10 4.04
CA TRP A 197 1.53 -18.26 2.63
C TRP A 197 3.06 -18.17 2.44
N GLU A 198 3.82 -17.72 3.45
CA GLU A 198 5.26 -17.62 3.37
C GLU A 198 5.92 -19.01 3.48
N ASP A 199 6.94 -19.26 2.67
CA ASP A 199 7.80 -20.43 2.79
C ASP A 199 8.81 -20.22 3.93
N SER A 200 8.34 -20.47 5.16
CA SER A 200 9.12 -20.27 6.39
C SER A 200 9.58 -21.59 7.00
N PRO A 201 10.72 -21.62 7.71
CA PRO A 201 11.16 -22.80 8.44
C PRO A 201 10.12 -23.28 9.48
N GLU A 202 10.14 -24.59 9.78
CA GLU A 202 9.22 -25.20 10.74
C GLU A 202 9.27 -24.52 12.11
N GLY A 203 8.07 -24.24 12.67
CA GLY A 203 7.91 -23.62 13.98
C GLY A 203 8.04 -22.10 13.99
N TYR A 204 8.17 -21.44 12.84
CA TYR A 204 8.06 -19.98 12.78
C TYR A 204 6.63 -19.54 13.03
N PRO A 205 6.41 -18.37 13.67
CA PRO A 205 5.07 -17.85 13.87
C PRO A 205 4.40 -17.57 12.53
N GLN A 206 3.15 -17.99 12.38
CA GLN A 206 2.35 -17.77 11.18
C GLN A 206 0.92 -17.43 11.59
N THR A 207 0.35 -16.43 10.94
CA THR A 207 -1.05 -16.02 11.09
C THR A 207 -1.77 -16.12 9.73
N PRO A 208 -3.09 -16.21 9.71
CA PRO A 208 -3.82 -16.05 8.45
C PRO A 208 -3.40 -14.75 7.74
N PRO A 209 -3.37 -14.75 6.40
CA PRO A 209 -3.00 -13.57 5.62
C PRO A 209 -3.81 -12.34 6.05
N TYR A 210 -3.12 -11.21 6.22
CA TYR A 210 -3.71 -9.91 6.57
C TYR A 210 -4.37 -9.82 7.96
N ALA A 211 -4.42 -10.89 8.73
CA ALA A 211 -5.11 -10.91 10.04
C ALA A 211 -4.47 -9.97 11.08
N TRP A 212 -3.20 -9.62 10.90
CA TRP A 212 -2.47 -8.69 11.78
C TRP A 212 -2.63 -7.21 11.40
N TRP A 213 -3.22 -6.91 10.22
CA TRP A 213 -3.41 -5.53 9.79
C TRP A 213 -4.43 -4.81 10.66
N SER A 214 -4.04 -3.66 11.16
CA SER A 214 -4.91 -2.78 11.94
C SER A 214 -4.63 -1.33 11.57
N ARG A 215 -5.41 -0.40 12.11
CA ARG A 215 -5.08 1.02 12.08
C ARG A 215 -3.93 1.26 13.05
N HIS A 216 -2.99 2.16 12.73
CA HIS A 216 -1.79 2.32 13.55
C HIS A 216 -2.08 2.70 15.01
N ASP A 217 -3.22 3.32 15.29
CA ASP A 217 -3.66 3.70 16.63
C ASP A 217 -4.48 2.61 17.37
N GLU A 218 -4.66 1.43 16.75
CA GLU A 218 -5.44 0.32 17.31
C GLU A 218 -4.60 -0.92 17.62
N TYR A 219 -3.29 -0.91 17.35
CA TYR A 219 -2.41 -1.98 17.81
C TYR A 219 -2.31 -1.94 19.33
N GLY A 220 -2.80 -3.00 20.01
CA GLY A 220 -2.73 -3.13 21.45
C GLY A 220 -1.31 -3.44 21.93
N GLU A 221 -1.06 -3.28 23.23
CA GLU A 221 0.25 -3.60 23.87
C GLU A 221 0.65 -5.09 23.75
N ALA A 222 -0.20 -5.96 23.22
CA ALA A 222 -0.06 -7.42 23.20
C ALA A 222 -0.12 -8.04 21.80
N THR A 223 0.44 -7.44 20.77
CA THR A 223 0.53 -8.06 19.43
C THR A 223 1.84 -8.78 19.14
N VAL A 224 2.80 -8.79 20.08
CA VAL A 224 3.96 -9.68 20.03
C VAL A 224 3.64 -10.90 20.88
N PRO A 225 3.50 -12.11 20.31
CA PRO A 225 3.31 -13.32 21.12
C PRO A 225 4.54 -13.51 22.02
N GLU A 226 4.37 -13.40 23.32
CA GLU A 226 5.41 -13.54 24.35
C GLU A 226 6.07 -14.94 24.33
N ALA A 227 5.50 -15.89 23.60
CA ALA A 227 5.97 -17.27 23.49
C ALA A 227 7.24 -17.46 22.64
N ALA A 228 7.69 -16.46 21.88
CA ALA A 228 8.84 -16.63 20.99
C ALA A 228 10.19 -16.23 21.61
N LEU A 229 10.19 -15.59 22.79
CA LEU A 229 11.42 -15.06 23.40
C LEU A 229 11.92 -15.86 24.63
N SER A 230 11.15 -16.84 25.16
CA SER A 230 11.50 -17.50 26.42
C SER A 230 12.46 -18.69 26.33
N ASP A 231 12.77 -19.22 25.14
CA ASP A 231 13.59 -20.44 25.02
C ASP A 231 15.05 -20.22 24.58
N ALA A 232 15.49 -18.97 24.36
CA ALA A 232 16.86 -18.70 23.94
C ALA A 232 17.85 -18.55 25.10
N GLY A 233 17.41 -18.66 26.38
CA GLY A 233 18.18 -18.33 27.57
C GLY A 233 18.65 -19.52 28.46
N ALA A 234 18.27 -20.77 28.13
CA ALA A 234 18.43 -21.88 29.10
C ALA A 234 19.37 -23.02 28.69
N SER A 235 20.43 -22.77 27.93
CA SER A 235 21.47 -23.80 27.71
C SER A 235 22.87 -23.26 27.61
N GLN A 236 23.33 -22.62 28.73
CA GLN A 236 24.76 -22.54 29.04
C GLN A 236 24.94 -22.63 30.57
N GLY A 237 25.24 -23.81 31.06
CA GLY A 237 25.54 -24.06 32.47
C GLY A 237 25.51 -25.55 32.83
N GLY A 238 26.57 -26.30 32.49
CA GLY A 238 26.75 -27.66 32.92
C GLY A 238 27.97 -28.26 32.30
#